data_91b38216437cbe63cf765ae19aad34bc
#
_entry.id   91b38216437cbe63cf765ae19aad34bc
#
_cell.length_a   1.000
_cell.length_b   1.000
_cell.length_c   1.000
_cell.angle_alpha   90.00
_cell.angle_beta   90.00
_cell.angle_gamma   90.00
#
_symmetry.space_group_name_H-M   'P 1'
#
loop_
_entity.id
_entity.type
_entity.pdbx_description
1 polymer ?
#
loop_
_entity_poly.entity_id
_entity_poly.type
_entity_poly.pdbx_seq_one_letter_code
_entity_poly.pdbx_strand_id
1 'polypeptide(L)'
;PDATPQPAETPSPVANLLAIDTFLSNKFPDLRLNYFTGDAAGQNMVGRATFAACSWMLDRLDTVRSFYLESNLATDKKHSQINMMRTRGKRVTAEAVVKRDVLVQHMRVEPESLTYHMQIANVGAFLSGANNNGAHSPNGITAMFIATGQDVANVAESSSGILYTEITPEGDIYMSLTIPSLIVATYGGGTGLATQRECLEVLGCWGKDRVKKLAEIIAGVALAGEISLGAAISSLDWVSSHERYGRNR
;
A
#
# COMPACT_ATOMS: atom_id res chain seq x y z
N PRO A 1 -21.84 23.33 -10.21
CA PRO A 1 -23.06 23.26 -9.47
C PRO A 1 -22.77 22.64 -8.13
N ASP A 2 -23.16 23.36 -7.07
CA ASP A 2 -22.91 23.03 -5.68
C ASP A 2 -23.78 21.83 -5.22
N ALA A 3 -23.46 20.63 -5.72
CA ALA A 3 -23.96 19.42 -5.09
C ALA A 3 -23.21 19.28 -3.77
N THR A 4 -23.80 19.79 -2.73
CA THR A 4 -23.27 19.75 -1.38
C THR A 4 -22.87 18.32 -1.00
N PRO A 5 -21.74 18.14 -0.31
CA PRO A 5 -21.26 16.83 0.18
C PRO A 5 -22.23 16.08 1.12
N GLN A 6 -23.26 16.76 1.61
CA GLN A 6 -24.20 16.27 2.63
C GLN A 6 -24.78 14.86 2.39
N PRO A 7 -25.27 14.47 1.20
CA PRO A 7 -25.86 13.13 1.05
C PRO A 7 -24.87 11.98 1.20
N ALA A 8 -23.61 12.22 0.86
CA ALA A 8 -22.56 11.21 0.96
C ALA A 8 -21.97 11.10 2.36
N GLU A 9 -22.05 12.15 3.17
CA GLU A 9 -21.54 12.19 4.55
C GLU A 9 -22.55 11.70 5.58
N THR A 10 -23.86 11.97 5.36
CA THR A 10 -24.94 11.65 6.31
C THR A 10 -24.97 10.19 6.79
N PRO A 11 -24.68 9.16 5.95
CA PRO A 11 -24.70 7.76 6.40
C PRO A 11 -23.53 7.33 7.26
N SER A 12 -22.50 8.16 7.45
CA SER A 12 -21.31 7.83 8.21
C SER A 12 -20.78 9.02 9.01
N PRO A 13 -20.63 8.90 10.34
CA PRO A 13 -20.06 9.97 11.17
C PRO A 13 -18.54 10.14 11.02
N VAL A 14 -17.87 9.24 10.29
CA VAL A 14 -16.39 9.18 10.18
C VAL A 14 -15.91 9.43 8.75
N ALA A 15 -16.69 9.09 7.74
CA ALA A 15 -16.32 9.27 6.34
C ALA A 15 -16.63 10.71 5.90
N ASN A 16 -15.60 11.48 5.61
CA ASN A 16 -15.72 12.83 5.08
C ASN A 16 -15.43 12.83 3.58
N LEU A 17 -16.38 13.30 2.77
CA LEU A 17 -16.20 13.45 1.33
C LEU A 17 -15.26 14.63 1.06
N LEU A 18 -14.15 14.35 0.37
CA LEU A 18 -13.13 15.36 0.05
C LEU A 18 -13.34 15.98 -1.32
N ALA A 19 -13.67 15.15 -2.33
CA ALA A 19 -13.83 15.58 -3.70
C ALA A 19 -14.60 14.55 -4.52
N ILE A 20 -15.19 15.00 -5.64
CA ILE A 20 -15.78 14.14 -6.67
C ILE A 20 -15.06 14.45 -7.98
N ASP A 21 -14.31 13.49 -8.49
CA ASP A 21 -13.73 13.56 -9.83
C ASP A 21 -14.72 12.97 -10.84
N THR A 22 -14.90 13.64 -11.96
CA THR A 22 -15.81 13.21 -13.04
C THR A 22 -15.01 12.87 -14.28
N PHE A 23 -15.22 11.66 -14.81
CA PHE A 23 -14.61 11.20 -16.04
C PHE A 23 -15.70 10.83 -17.05
N LEU A 24 -15.68 11.48 -18.19
CA LEU A 24 -16.65 11.25 -19.26
C LEU A 24 -16.07 10.27 -20.27
N SER A 25 -16.73 9.14 -20.44
CA SER A 25 -16.32 8.12 -21.40
C SER A 25 -17.56 7.49 -22.05
N ASN A 26 -17.61 7.50 -23.37
CA ASN A 26 -18.70 6.91 -24.16
C ASN A 26 -20.10 7.45 -23.76
N LYS A 27 -20.95 6.59 -23.22
CA LYS A 27 -22.36 6.87 -22.91
C LYS A 27 -22.62 7.07 -21.41
N PHE A 28 -21.62 7.08 -20.59
CA PHE A 28 -21.75 7.18 -19.14
C PHE A 28 -20.63 8.04 -18.53
N PRO A 29 -20.90 8.77 -17.46
CA PRO A 29 -19.90 9.35 -16.61
C PRO A 29 -19.46 8.35 -15.54
N ASP A 30 -18.16 8.28 -15.28
CA ASP A 30 -17.62 7.70 -14.05
C ASP A 30 -17.43 8.82 -13.02
N LEU A 31 -17.99 8.64 -11.83
CA LEU A 31 -17.83 9.53 -10.69
C LEU A 31 -16.92 8.84 -9.67
N ARG A 32 -15.77 9.45 -9.37
CA ARG A 32 -14.88 8.98 -8.32
C ARG A 32 -15.06 9.86 -7.09
N LEU A 33 -15.72 9.32 -6.07
CA LEU A 33 -15.93 9.99 -4.80
C LEU A 33 -14.75 9.68 -3.88
N ASN A 34 -14.01 10.70 -3.47
CA ASN A 34 -12.81 10.57 -2.64
C ASN A 34 -13.17 10.90 -1.18
N TYR A 35 -12.88 9.98 -0.26
CA TYR A 35 -13.23 10.11 1.15
C TYR A 35 -12.01 10.04 2.05
N PHE A 36 -12.08 10.74 3.18
CA PHE A 36 -11.20 10.53 4.33
C PHE A 36 -11.90 9.61 5.33
N THR A 37 -11.23 8.56 5.79
CA THR A 37 -11.80 7.51 6.64
C THR A 37 -11.07 7.28 7.97
N GLY A 38 -10.08 8.12 8.31
CA GLY A 38 -9.34 8.05 9.57
C GLY A 38 -8.61 6.73 9.76
N ASP A 39 -8.84 6.05 10.88
CA ASP A 39 -8.22 4.76 11.25
C ASP A 39 -8.82 3.54 10.54
N ALA A 40 -9.91 3.71 9.79
CA ALA A 40 -10.53 2.65 9.02
C ALA A 40 -9.95 2.59 7.59
N ALA A 41 -9.93 1.41 6.97
CA ALA A 41 -9.75 1.28 5.53
C ALA A 41 -10.95 1.89 4.78
N GLY A 42 -12.14 1.75 5.34
CA GLY A 42 -13.33 2.51 4.97
C GLY A 42 -14.14 1.95 3.81
N GLN A 43 -13.79 0.82 3.20
CA GLN A 43 -14.41 0.29 2.00
C GLN A 43 -15.95 0.15 2.12
N ASN A 44 -16.44 -0.49 3.17
CA ASN A 44 -17.89 -0.64 3.39
C ASN A 44 -18.56 0.70 3.72
N MET A 45 -17.87 1.55 4.46
CA MET A 45 -18.35 2.86 4.88
C MET A 45 -18.54 3.79 3.68
N VAL A 46 -17.53 3.90 2.81
CA VAL A 46 -17.59 4.72 1.60
C VAL A 46 -18.55 4.13 0.57
N GLY A 47 -18.68 2.82 0.46
CA GLY A 47 -19.67 2.14 -0.38
C GLY A 47 -21.10 2.55 0.01
N ARG A 48 -21.42 2.54 1.33
CA ARG A 48 -22.71 2.99 1.84
C ARG A 48 -22.98 4.47 1.55
N ALA A 49 -21.98 5.33 1.78
CA ALA A 49 -22.11 6.78 1.52
C ALA A 49 -22.29 7.06 0.03
N THR A 50 -21.53 6.38 -0.83
CA THR A 50 -21.65 6.50 -2.29
C THR A 50 -22.99 6.00 -2.79
N PHE A 51 -23.52 4.89 -2.23
CA PHE A 51 -24.87 4.42 -2.57
C PHE A 51 -25.92 5.46 -2.28
N ALA A 52 -25.88 6.10 -1.11
CA ALA A 52 -26.84 7.15 -0.75
C ALA A 52 -26.74 8.36 -1.70
N ALA A 53 -25.51 8.77 -2.06
CA ALA A 53 -25.30 9.85 -3.02
C ALA A 53 -25.83 9.52 -4.42
N CYS A 54 -25.57 8.31 -4.92
CA CYS A 54 -26.06 7.85 -6.22
C CYS A 54 -27.58 7.71 -6.25
N SER A 55 -28.20 7.21 -5.18
CA SER A 55 -29.66 7.12 -5.05
C SER A 55 -30.29 8.53 -5.07
N TRP A 56 -29.70 9.48 -4.35
CA TRP A 56 -30.15 10.88 -4.36
C TRP A 56 -30.07 11.51 -5.76
N MET A 57 -29.02 11.21 -6.53
CA MET A 57 -28.90 11.67 -7.93
C MET A 57 -29.97 11.04 -8.84
N LEU A 58 -30.18 9.71 -8.68
CA LEU A 58 -31.18 8.98 -9.47
C LEU A 58 -32.58 9.54 -9.27
N ASP A 59 -32.93 9.92 -8.04
CA ASP A 59 -34.25 10.48 -7.70
C ASP A 59 -34.48 11.90 -8.25
N ARG A 60 -33.43 12.63 -8.64
CA ARG A 60 -33.48 14.06 -8.98
C ARG A 60 -33.08 14.41 -10.42
N LEU A 61 -32.43 13.49 -11.09
CA LEU A 61 -31.89 13.70 -12.42
C LEU A 61 -32.56 12.76 -13.42
N ASP A 62 -33.56 13.25 -14.15
CA ASP A 62 -34.31 12.46 -15.14
C ASP A 62 -33.45 11.85 -16.25
N THR A 63 -32.24 12.39 -16.44
CA THR A 63 -31.30 11.90 -17.43
C THR A 63 -30.51 10.66 -16.92
N VAL A 64 -30.51 10.38 -15.61
CA VAL A 64 -29.85 9.24 -15.00
C VAL A 64 -30.84 8.09 -14.91
N ARG A 65 -30.55 6.98 -15.60
CA ARG A 65 -31.43 5.79 -15.62
C ARG A 65 -31.07 4.73 -14.60
N SER A 66 -29.77 4.62 -14.29
CA SER A 66 -29.22 3.62 -13.35
C SER A 66 -27.83 4.02 -12.93
N PHE A 67 -27.32 3.40 -11.87
CA PHE A 67 -25.94 3.51 -11.44
C PHE A 67 -25.38 2.16 -11.01
N TYR A 68 -24.05 2.06 -11.02
CA TYR A 68 -23.29 0.93 -10.51
C TYR A 68 -22.21 1.46 -9.57
N LEU A 69 -22.06 0.85 -8.38
CA LEU A 69 -21.14 1.34 -7.34
C LEU A 69 -19.68 0.99 -7.61
N GLU A 70 -19.41 0.07 -8.51
CA GLU A 70 -18.04 -0.36 -8.83
C GLU A 70 -17.85 -0.39 -10.35
N SER A 71 -16.91 0.44 -10.83
CA SER A 71 -16.56 0.53 -12.25
C SER A 71 -15.08 0.25 -12.51
N ASN A 72 -14.34 -0.24 -11.53
CA ASN A 72 -12.88 -0.39 -11.52
C ASN A 72 -12.08 0.94 -11.52
N LEU A 73 -12.72 2.09 -11.70
CA LEU A 73 -12.04 3.39 -11.63
C LEU A 73 -11.59 3.74 -10.20
N ALA A 74 -12.27 3.19 -9.18
CA ALA A 74 -11.85 3.29 -7.77
C ALA A 74 -10.51 2.58 -7.51
N THR A 75 -10.09 1.68 -8.40
CA THR A 75 -8.84 0.90 -8.29
C THR A 75 -8.77 -0.03 -7.08
N ASP A 76 -9.91 -0.29 -6.43
CA ASP A 76 -9.97 -1.13 -5.23
C ASP A 76 -9.39 -2.52 -5.50
N LYS A 77 -8.45 -2.94 -4.65
CA LYS A 77 -7.77 -4.24 -4.73
C LYS A 77 -7.01 -4.48 -6.05
N LYS A 78 -6.62 -3.40 -6.73
CA LYS A 78 -5.93 -3.46 -8.02
C LYS A 78 -4.62 -2.68 -7.99
N HIS A 79 -3.60 -3.30 -8.55
CA HIS A 79 -2.35 -2.64 -8.84
C HIS A 79 -2.55 -1.68 -10.04
N SER A 80 -2.32 -0.39 -9.84
CA SER A 80 -2.70 0.62 -10.82
C SER A 80 -1.74 1.80 -10.84
N GLN A 81 -1.42 2.29 -12.04
CA GLN A 81 -0.53 3.44 -12.22
C GLN A 81 -1.06 4.72 -11.58
N ILE A 82 -2.38 4.92 -11.55
CA ILE A 82 -2.98 6.10 -10.91
C ILE A 82 -2.66 6.14 -9.40
N ASN A 83 -2.55 4.99 -8.74
CA ASN A 83 -2.25 4.89 -7.32
C ASN A 83 -0.80 5.25 -6.97
N MET A 84 0.10 5.29 -7.95
CA MET A 84 1.48 5.78 -7.75
C MET A 84 1.51 7.28 -7.48
N MET A 85 0.61 8.03 -8.12
CA MET A 85 0.56 9.50 -8.04
C MET A 85 -0.58 10.00 -7.14
N ARG A 86 -1.75 9.37 -7.21
CA ARG A 86 -2.93 9.69 -6.41
C ARG A 86 -3.13 8.62 -5.35
N THR A 87 -2.68 8.90 -4.16
CA THR A 87 -2.73 7.97 -3.04
C THR A 87 -4.16 7.53 -2.75
N ARG A 88 -4.34 6.21 -2.67
CA ARG A 88 -5.48 5.57 -2.03
C ARG A 88 -4.98 4.88 -0.76
N GLY A 89 -5.60 5.12 0.40
CA GLY A 89 -5.06 4.70 1.70
C GLY A 89 -4.00 5.67 2.21
N LYS A 90 -2.83 5.16 2.58
CA LYS A 90 -1.73 5.95 3.15
C LYS A 90 -0.52 5.92 2.22
N ARG A 91 0.12 7.08 2.04
CA ARG A 91 1.44 7.16 1.45
C ARG A 91 2.45 7.20 2.58
N VAL A 92 3.42 6.30 2.56
CA VAL A 92 4.41 6.15 3.61
C VAL A 92 5.77 5.87 3.00
N THR A 93 6.82 6.44 3.60
CA THR A 93 8.21 6.16 3.26
C THR A 93 8.94 5.67 4.50
N ALA A 94 9.67 4.57 4.38
CA ALA A 94 10.65 4.12 5.35
C ALA A 94 12.04 4.26 4.73
N GLU A 95 13.03 4.63 5.55
CA GLU A 95 14.41 4.81 5.10
C GLU A 95 15.41 4.34 6.15
N ALA A 96 16.58 3.93 5.71
CA ALA A 96 17.67 3.53 6.58
C ALA A 96 19.03 3.76 5.92
N VAL A 97 20.04 4.08 6.75
CA VAL A 97 21.46 3.97 6.38
C VAL A 97 22.00 2.69 6.98
N VAL A 98 22.46 1.78 6.14
CA VAL A 98 23.12 0.55 6.58
C VAL A 98 24.63 0.73 6.45
N LYS A 99 25.34 0.57 7.56
CA LYS A 99 26.78 0.70 7.60
C LYS A 99 27.46 -0.39 6.75
N ARG A 100 28.52 -0.02 6.04
CA ARG A 100 29.29 -0.94 5.17
C ARG A 100 29.73 -2.19 5.93
N ASP A 101 30.30 -2.03 7.10
CA ASP A 101 30.79 -3.14 7.91
C ASP A 101 29.65 -4.09 8.33
N VAL A 102 28.48 -3.56 8.69
CA VAL A 102 27.27 -4.34 9.00
C VAL A 102 26.80 -5.11 7.76
N LEU A 103 26.74 -4.45 6.60
CA LEU A 103 26.31 -5.07 5.36
C LEU A 103 27.24 -6.20 4.93
N VAL A 104 28.56 -5.98 4.98
CA VAL A 104 29.58 -6.97 4.63
C VAL A 104 29.59 -8.13 5.61
N GLN A 105 29.61 -7.85 6.93
CA GLN A 105 29.72 -8.88 7.95
C GLN A 105 28.48 -9.78 8.06
N HIS A 106 27.29 -9.20 7.96
CA HIS A 106 26.04 -9.91 8.20
C HIS A 106 25.30 -10.33 6.93
N MET A 107 25.48 -9.59 5.85
CA MET A 107 24.78 -9.85 4.59
C MET A 107 25.70 -10.24 3.43
N ARG A 108 27.02 -10.24 3.65
CA ARG A 108 28.06 -10.68 2.68
C ARG A 108 27.99 -9.96 1.33
N VAL A 109 27.61 -8.69 1.34
CA VAL A 109 27.52 -7.87 0.14
C VAL A 109 28.12 -6.49 0.37
N GLU A 110 28.83 -6.00 -0.64
CA GLU A 110 29.36 -4.63 -0.65
C GLU A 110 28.25 -3.65 -1.10
N PRO A 111 28.23 -2.41 -0.55
CA PRO A 111 27.27 -1.39 -0.96
C PRO A 111 27.23 -1.16 -2.46
N GLU A 112 28.37 -1.19 -3.14
CA GLU A 112 28.50 -1.00 -4.59
C GLU A 112 27.79 -2.10 -5.37
N SER A 113 27.95 -3.35 -4.95
CA SER A 113 27.30 -4.50 -5.58
C SER A 113 25.78 -4.43 -5.43
N LEU A 114 25.30 -4.11 -4.23
CA LEU A 114 23.89 -3.97 -3.97
C LEU A 114 23.28 -2.81 -4.77
N THR A 115 23.96 -1.66 -4.80
CA THR A 115 23.51 -0.48 -5.57
C THR A 115 23.47 -0.78 -7.06
N TYR A 116 24.47 -1.49 -7.62
CA TYR A 116 24.47 -1.88 -9.03
C TYR A 116 23.36 -2.87 -9.36
N HIS A 117 23.10 -3.85 -8.48
CA HIS A 117 21.95 -4.75 -8.62
C HIS A 117 20.63 -3.96 -8.67
N MET A 118 20.46 -2.96 -7.81
CA MET A 118 19.24 -2.12 -7.83
C MET A 118 19.09 -1.31 -9.11
N GLN A 119 20.19 -0.84 -9.73
CA GLN A 119 20.14 -0.20 -11.04
C GLN A 119 19.64 -1.16 -12.13
N ILE A 120 20.09 -2.41 -12.11
CA ILE A 120 19.60 -3.46 -13.02
C ILE A 120 18.11 -3.73 -12.79
N ALA A 121 17.69 -3.85 -11.52
CA ALA A 121 16.29 -4.07 -11.14
C ALA A 121 15.38 -2.91 -11.61
N ASN A 122 15.85 -1.67 -11.53
CA ASN A 122 15.12 -0.49 -12.04
C ASN A 122 14.86 -0.60 -13.56
N VAL A 123 15.87 -1.00 -14.34
CA VAL A 123 15.71 -1.22 -15.78
C VAL A 123 14.71 -2.36 -16.03
N GLY A 124 14.80 -3.46 -15.28
CA GLY A 124 13.87 -4.58 -15.39
C GLY A 124 12.42 -4.18 -15.06
N ALA A 125 12.22 -3.40 -13.99
CA ALA A 125 10.91 -2.90 -13.62
C ALA A 125 10.31 -1.97 -14.69
N PHE A 126 11.14 -1.08 -15.25
CA PHE A 126 10.71 -0.21 -16.35
C PHE A 126 10.29 -1.01 -17.60
N LEU A 127 11.08 -1.99 -18.01
CA LEU A 127 10.80 -2.82 -19.18
C LEU A 127 9.55 -3.69 -19.01
N SER A 128 9.33 -4.21 -17.80
CA SER A 128 8.18 -5.07 -17.50
C SER A 128 6.89 -4.28 -17.21
N GLY A 129 6.98 -2.96 -17.01
CA GLY A 129 5.85 -2.13 -16.58
C GLY A 129 5.43 -2.39 -15.11
N ALA A 130 6.33 -2.94 -14.28
CA ALA A 130 6.06 -3.18 -12.88
C ALA A 130 5.96 -1.85 -12.11
N ASN A 131 4.97 -1.74 -11.21
CA ASN A 131 4.81 -0.59 -10.31
C ASN A 131 5.51 -0.80 -8.95
N ASN A 132 6.48 -1.68 -8.92
CA ASN A 132 7.40 -1.90 -7.80
C ASN A 132 8.74 -2.34 -8.38
N ASN A 133 9.81 -1.63 -8.03
CA ASN A 133 11.18 -1.94 -8.46
C ASN A 133 11.97 -2.74 -7.43
N GLY A 134 11.34 -3.13 -6.30
CA GLY A 134 11.84 -4.10 -5.33
C GLY A 134 11.33 -5.52 -5.63
N ALA A 135 11.60 -6.45 -4.72
CA ALA A 135 11.27 -7.87 -4.91
C ALA A 135 10.59 -8.52 -3.70
N HIS A 136 10.56 -7.86 -2.53
CA HIS A 136 10.12 -8.47 -1.26
C HIS A 136 8.84 -7.84 -0.69
N SER A 137 8.50 -6.60 -1.02
CA SER A 137 7.38 -5.86 -0.40
C SER A 137 6.09 -6.68 -0.29
N PRO A 138 5.63 -7.42 -1.33
CA PRO A 138 4.41 -8.24 -1.23
C PRO A 138 4.47 -9.30 -0.13
N ASN A 139 5.63 -9.90 0.14
CA ASN A 139 5.80 -10.93 1.17
C ASN A 139 5.63 -10.33 2.57
N GLY A 140 6.34 -9.24 2.86
CA GLY A 140 6.27 -8.54 4.14
C GLY A 140 4.89 -7.96 4.41
N ILE A 141 4.30 -7.31 3.42
CA ILE A 141 2.96 -6.73 3.51
C ILE A 141 1.91 -7.82 3.75
N THR A 142 1.97 -8.95 3.05
CA THR A 142 1.03 -10.08 3.24
C THR A 142 1.11 -10.63 4.66
N ALA A 143 2.33 -10.85 5.18
CA ALA A 143 2.52 -11.34 6.54
C ALA A 143 1.91 -10.38 7.57
N MET A 144 2.19 -9.08 7.43
CA MET A 144 1.63 -8.05 8.31
C MET A 144 0.11 -7.95 8.20
N PHE A 145 -0.45 -8.08 7.00
CA PHE A 145 -1.89 -8.01 6.78
C PHE A 145 -2.62 -9.18 7.45
N ILE A 146 -2.09 -10.40 7.33
CA ILE A 146 -2.67 -11.57 8.00
C ILE A 146 -2.57 -11.40 9.52
N ALA A 147 -1.41 -11.01 10.03
CA ALA A 147 -1.17 -10.87 11.47
C ALA A 147 -2.04 -9.79 12.12
N THR A 148 -2.32 -8.68 11.41
CA THR A 148 -3.03 -7.51 11.97
C THR A 148 -4.47 -7.38 11.52
N GLY A 149 -5.02 -8.40 10.84
CA GLY A 149 -6.44 -8.45 10.43
C GLY A 149 -6.81 -7.47 9.32
N GLN A 150 -5.86 -7.16 8.43
CA GLN A 150 -6.11 -6.36 7.24
C GLN A 150 -6.81 -7.20 6.15
N ASP A 151 -7.46 -6.54 5.21
CA ASP A 151 -8.00 -7.21 4.03
C ASP A 151 -6.86 -7.61 3.08
N VAL A 152 -6.57 -8.91 3.02
CA VAL A 152 -5.46 -9.46 2.21
C VAL A 152 -5.62 -9.22 0.71
N ALA A 153 -6.82 -8.98 0.21
CA ALA A 153 -7.02 -8.61 -1.19
C ALA A 153 -6.41 -7.24 -1.52
N ASN A 154 -6.22 -6.37 -0.52
CA ASN A 154 -5.54 -5.08 -0.68
C ASN A 154 -4.01 -5.20 -0.77
N VAL A 155 -3.44 -6.37 -0.60
CA VAL A 155 -2.00 -6.61 -0.85
C VAL A 155 -1.64 -6.22 -2.29
N ALA A 156 -2.52 -6.50 -3.27
CA ALA A 156 -2.27 -6.18 -4.67
C ALA A 156 -1.97 -4.69 -4.89
N GLU A 157 -2.81 -3.78 -4.37
CA GLU A 157 -2.57 -2.34 -4.52
C GLU A 157 -1.54 -1.79 -3.52
N SER A 158 -1.44 -2.36 -2.32
CA SER A 158 -0.49 -1.95 -1.29
C SER A 158 0.95 -2.35 -1.59
N SER A 159 1.17 -3.26 -2.55
CA SER A 159 2.49 -3.73 -2.96
C SER A 159 3.16 -2.86 -4.01
N SER A 160 2.51 -1.81 -4.52
CA SER A 160 3.20 -0.79 -5.31
C SER A 160 4.28 -0.11 -4.47
N GLY A 161 5.48 0.05 -5.03
CA GLY A 161 6.61 0.56 -4.24
C GLY A 161 7.65 1.25 -5.10
N ILE A 162 8.28 2.28 -4.54
CA ILE A 162 9.40 2.98 -5.13
C ILE A 162 10.58 2.78 -4.19
N LEU A 163 11.50 1.92 -4.57
CA LEU A 163 12.73 1.66 -3.86
C LEU A 163 13.85 2.52 -4.45
N TYR A 164 14.57 3.22 -3.60
CA TYR A 164 15.70 4.07 -3.97
C TYR A 164 16.93 3.69 -3.15
N THR A 165 18.10 3.75 -3.78
CA THR A 165 19.40 3.45 -3.13
C THR A 165 20.45 4.43 -3.58
N GLU A 166 21.35 4.78 -2.66
CA GLU A 166 22.58 5.51 -2.98
C GLU A 166 23.70 5.13 -2.00
N ILE A 167 24.94 5.34 -2.42
CA ILE A 167 26.12 5.22 -1.55
C ILE A 167 26.35 6.57 -0.90
N THR A 168 26.39 6.59 0.43
CA THR A 168 26.67 7.82 1.18
C THR A 168 28.13 8.28 1.00
N PRO A 169 28.45 9.54 1.31
CA PRO A 169 29.84 10.03 1.27
C PRO A 169 30.80 9.19 2.14
N GLU A 170 30.29 8.57 3.21
CA GLU A 170 31.04 7.71 4.12
C GLU A 170 31.24 6.28 3.57
N GLY A 171 30.63 5.96 2.42
CA GLY A 171 30.69 4.64 1.78
C GLY A 171 29.69 3.62 2.34
N ASP A 172 28.72 4.07 3.13
CA ASP A 172 27.58 3.28 3.59
C ASP A 172 26.49 3.21 2.49
N ILE A 173 25.44 2.41 2.68
CA ILE A 173 24.31 2.43 1.77
C ILE A 173 23.10 3.10 2.42
N TYR A 174 22.53 4.10 1.75
CA TYR A 174 21.19 4.61 2.06
C TYR A 174 20.16 3.89 1.20
N MET A 175 19.09 3.43 1.82
CA MET A 175 17.95 2.83 1.14
C MET A 175 16.64 3.40 1.66
N SER A 176 15.69 3.65 0.76
CA SER A 176 14.35 4.06 1.12
C SER A 176 13.31 3.32 0.27
N LEU A 177 12.17 3.03 0.89
CA LEU A 177 11.00 2.46 0.22
C LEU A 177 9.80 3.38 0.45
N THR A 178 9.23 3.89 -0.63
CA THR A 178 7.93 4.59 -0.60
C THR A 178 6.84 3.64 -1.07
N ILE A 179 5.83 3.42 -0.22
CA ILE A 179 4.60 2.73 -0.58
C ILE A 179 3.54 3.81 -0.85
N PRO A 180 3.15 4.04 -2.11
CA PRO A 180 2.29 5.17 -2.45
C PRO A 180 0.82 5.00 -2.04
N SER A 181 0.34 3.75 -1.90
CA SER A 181 -1.07 3.46 -1.62
C SER A 181 -1.21 2.24 -0.72
N LEU A 182 -0.87 2.38 0.55
CA LEU A 182 -0.99 1.35 1.56
C LEU A 182 -2.39 1.39 2.19
N ILE A 183 -3.19 0.33 1.97
CA ILE A 183 -4.55 0.22 2.51
C ILE A 183 -4.50 -0.54 3.84
N VAL A 184 -4.50 0.19 4.93
CA VAL A 184 -4.42 -0.37 6.29
C VAL A 184 -5.38 0.32 7.24
N ALA A 185 -5.76 -0.40 8.28
CA ALA A 185 -6.67 0.03 9.32
C ALA A 185 -6.21 -0.43 10.71
N THR A 186 -6.59 0.33 11.73
CA THR A 186 -6.51 -0.08 13.14
C THR A 186 -7.89 -0.14 13.77
N TYR A 187 -8.93 0.06 12.97
CA TYR A 187 -10.33 0.00 13.37
C TYR A 187 -11.20 -0.63 12.29
N GLY A 188 -12.09 -1.52 12.67
CA GLY A 188 -13.04 -2.21 11.79
C GLY A 188 -12.44 -3.44 11.09
N GLY A 189 -13.29 -4.15 10.34
CA GLY A 189 -12.91 -5.38 9.64
C GLY A 189 -12.34 -6.44 10.58
N GLY A 190 -11.30 -7.13 10.12
CA GLY A 190 -10.62 -8.19 10.87
C GLY A 190 -9.75 -7.72 12.04
N THR A 191 -9.53 -6.40 12.22
CA THR A 191 -8.65 -5.86 13.26
C THR A 191 -9.14 -6.18 14.68
N GLY A 192 -10.43 -6.41 14.88
CA GLY A 192 -11.03 -6.74 16.16
C GLY A 192 -11.05 -8.22 16.51
N LEU A 193 -10.60 -9.12 15.63
CA LEU A 193 -10.43 -10.54 15.94
C LEU A 193 -9.38 -10.71 17.05
N ALA A 194 -9.56 -11.68 17.96
CA ALA A 194 -8.75 -11.80 19.16
C ALA A 194 -7.24 -11.77 18.90
N THR A 195 -6.74 -12.67 18.05
CA THR A 195 -5.31 -12.77 17.73
C THR A 195 -4.78 -11.54 16.98
N GLN A 196 -5.54 -11.00 16.05
CA GLN A 196 -5.16 -9.82 15.27
C GLN A 196 -5.10 -8.57 16.15
N ARG A 197 -6.02 -8.45 17.08
CA ARG A 197 -6.00 -7.41 18.09
C ARG A 197 -4.76 -7.52 18.99
N GLU A 198 -4.42 -8.71 19.47
CA GLU A 198 -3.21 -8.96 20.26
C GLU A 198 -1.96 -8.54 19.49
N CYS A 199 -1.86 -8.87 18.21
CA CYS A 199 -0.76 -8.42 17.36
C CYS A 199 -0.70 -6.89 17.26
N LEU A 200 -1.83 -6.21 17.08
CA LEU A 200 -1.89 -4.74 17.07
C LEU A 200 -1.50 -4.14 18.42
N GLU A 201 -1.87 -4.78 19.53
CA GLU A 201 -1.48 -4.37 20.90
C GLU A 201 0.03 -4.51 21.10
N VAL A 202 0.65 -5.62 20.69
CA VAL A 202 2.11 -5.84 20.73
C VAL A 202 2.85 -4.75 19.96
N LEU A 203 2.33 -4.34 18.78
CA LEU A 203 2.89 -3.26 17.98
C LEU A 203 2.61 -1.85 18.58
N GLY A 204 1.77 -1.75 19.60
CA GLY A 204 1.26 -0.48 20.14
C GLY A 204 0.42 0.28 19.11
N CYS A 205 -0.28 -0.48 18.24
CA CYS A 205 -1.12 0.04 17.16
C CYS A 205 -2.62 -0.17 17.40
N TRP A 206 -3.02 -0.70 18.54
CA TRP A 206 -4.43 -0.77 18.93
C TRP A 206 -4.93 0.56 19.49
N GLY A 207 -6.11 1.01 19.04
CA GLY A 207 -6.75 2.22 19.52
C GLY A 207 -6.81 3.36 18.50
N LYS A 208 -7.32 4.49 18.94
CA LYS A 208 -7.53 5.68 18.12
C LYS A 208 -6.20 6.32 17.68
N ASP A 209 -6.17 6.87 16.47
CA ASP A 209 -5.04 7.61 15.87
C ASP A 209 -3.76 6.76 15.74
N ARG A 210 -3.90 5.43 15.57
CA ARG A 210 -2.77 4.49 15.47
C ARG A 210 -2.47 4.00 14.07
N VAL A 211 -3.32 4.26 13.10
CA VAL A 211 -3.15 3.75 11.73
C VAL A 211 -1.89 4.27 11.04
N LYS A 212 -1.44 5.49 11.35
CA LYS A 212 -0.20 6.05 10.79
C LYS A 212 1.02 5.29 11.30
N LYS A 213 1.07 5.00 12.61
CA LYS A 213 2.13 4.18 13.21
C LYS A 213 2.16 2.78 12.59
N LEU A 214 1.00 2.16 12.38
CA LEU A 214 0.92 0.86 11.71
C LEU A 214 1.47 0.93 10.29
N ALA A 215 1.14 1.97 9.53
CA ALA A 215 1.66 2.17 8.18
C ALA A 215 3.20 2.30 8.17
N GLU A 216 3.77 3.05 9.10
CA GLU A 216 5.23 3.20 9.25
C GLU A 216 5.91 1.87 9.59
N ILE A 217 5.33 1.09 10.51
CA ILE A 217 5.85 -0.25 10.86
C ILE A 217 5.82 -1.17 9.64
N ILE A 218 4.72 -1.20 8.89
CA ILE A 218 4.62 -2.04 7.68
C ILE A 218 5.63 -1.62 6.62
N ALA A 219 5.84 -0.32 6.42
CA ALA A 219 6.85 0.18 5.50
C ALA A 219 8.28 -0.21 5.95
N GLY A 220 8.55 -0.13 7.26
CA GLY A 220 9.81 -0.58 7.84
C GLY A 220 10.06 -2.09 7.65
N VAL A 221 9.03 -2.92 7.87
CA VAL A 221 9.11 -4.37 7.61
C VAL A 221 9.36 -4.66 6.14
N ALA A 222 8.66 -3.96 5.24
CA ALA A 222 8.87 -4.12 3.80
C ALA A 222 10.29 -3.70 3.39
N LEU A 223 10.79 -2.55 3.87
CA LEU A 223 12.16 -2.09 3.60
C LEU A 223 13.21 -3.09 4.13
N ALA A 224 13.05 -3.59 5.35
CA ALA A 224 13.96 -4.59 5.92
C ALA A 224 14.01 -5.87 5.04
N GLY A 225 12.85 -6.29 4.53
CA GLY A 225 12.76 -7.41 3.59
C GLY A 225 13.44 -7.12 2.25
N GLU A 226 13.29 -5.92 1.69
CA GLU A 226 13.97 -5.51 0.45
C GLU A 226 15.50 -5.48 0.63
N ILE A 227 15.99 -4.97 1.76
CA ILE A 227 17.43 -4.98 2.08
C ILE A 227 17.94 -6.42 2.15
N SER A 228 17.22 -7.28 2.89
CA SER A 228 17.63 -8.68 3.09
C SER A 228 17.63 -9.47 1.78
N LEU A 229 16.57 -9.36 0.98
CA LEU A 229 16.48 -10.09 -0.29
C LEU A 229 17.44 -9.53 -1.33
N GLY A 230 17.55 -8.20 -1.44
CA GLY A 230 18.51 -7.55 -2.34
C GLY A 230 19.95 -7.98 -2.03
N ALA A 231 20.31 -8.05 -0.75
CA ALA A 231 21.63 -8.55 -0.32
C ALA A 231 21.82 -10.03 -0.69
N ALA A 232 20.84 -10.90 -0.43
CA ALA A 232 20.91 -12.31 -0.75
C ALA A 232 21.06 -12.58 -2.26
N ILE A 233 20.39 -11.81 -3.11
CA ILE A 233 20.54 -11.89 -4.56
C ILE A 233 21.94 -11.42 -4.98
N SER A 234 22.40 -10.28 -4.45
CA SER A 234 23.69 -9.67 -4.81
C SER A 234 24.89 -10.48 -4.32
N SER A 235 24.75 -11.22 -3.21
CA SER A 235 25.78 -12.15 -2.69
C SER A 235 25.72 -13.54 -3.31
N LEU A 236 24.76 -13.82 -4.20
CA LEU A 236 24.47 -15.13 -4.80
C LEU A 236 24.01 -16.21 -3.77
N ASP A 237 23.63 -15.80 -2.58
CA ASP A 237 23.14 -16.70 -1.53
C ASP A 237 21.66 -17.08 -1.67
N TRP A 238 20.94 -16.42 -2.53
CA TRP A 238 19.49 -16.63 -2.67
C TRP A 238 19.12 -18.07 -3.03
N VAL A 239 19.79 -18.65 -4.02
CA VAL A 239 19.51 -20.02 -4.47
C VAL A 239 19.94 -21.03 -3.39
N SER A 240 21.16 -20.91 -2.88
CA SER A 240 21.70 -21.82 -1.87
C SER A 240 20.89 -21.83 -0.58
N SER A 241 20.35 -20.68 -0.18
CA SER A 241 19.46 -20.56 0.98
C SER A 241 18.12 -21.28 0.74
N HIS A 242 17.55 -21.19 -0.45
CA HIS A 242 16.32 -21.90 -0.80
C HIS A 242 16.52 -23.41 -0.89
N GLU A 243 17.68 -23.87 -1.38
CA GLU A 243 18.04 -25.30 -1.41
C GLU A 243 18.23 -25.85 0.00
N ARG A 244 18.90 -25.10 0.88
CA ARG A 244 19.23 -25.55 2.24
C ARG A 244 18.05 -25.45 3.21
N TYR A 245 17.24 -24.40 3.13
CA TYR A 245 16.22 -24.07 4.12
C TYR A 245 14.79 -23.99 3.54
N GLY A 246 14.65 -24.01 2.23
CA GLY A 246 13.39 -23.86 1.54
C GLY A 246 12.56 -25.14 1.46
N ARG A 247 11.42 -25.05 0.79
CA ARG A 247 10.44 -26.13 0.64
C ARG A 247 10.83 -27.19 -0.41
N ASN A 248 11.88 -26.96 -1.18
CA ASN A 248 12.31 -27.87 -2.28
C ASN A 248 13.28 -28.96 -1.79
N ARG A 249 13.00 -29.54 -0.66
CA ARG A 249 13.73 -30.69 -0.13
C ARG A 249 13.09 -31.99 -0.58
#